data_824edec072b75c6ae8f499521a24f936
#
_entry.id   824edec072b75c6ae8f499521a24f936
#
_cell.length_a   1.000
_cell.length_b   1.000
_cell.length_c   1.000
_cell.angle_alpha   90.00
_cell.angle_beta   90.00
_cell.angle_gamma   90.00
#
_symmetry.space_group_name_H-M   'P 1'
#
loop_
_entity.id
_entity.type
_entity.pdbx_description
1 polymer ?
#
loop_
_entity_poly.entity_id
_entity_poly.type
_entity_poly.pdbx_seq_one_letter_code
_entity_poly.pdbx_strand_id
1 'polypeptide(L)'
;MATRVQKDVRYLNKDFGAFREGLIEFAKTYYPNTYNDFNEASPGMMFIEMASYVGDVLSYYVDTQFKEMLLSYAEEKKTIYEMAQVYGYKPRLTRPSSANVDVFQTVPAIGSGIAVKPY
;
A
#
# COMPACT_ATOMS: atom_id res chain seq x y z
N MET A 1 28.59 3.89 37.84
CA MET A 1 27.38 3.50 37.11
C MET A 1 27.29 4.35 35.85
N ALA A 2 27.58 3.79 34.70
CA ALA A 2 27.52 4.50 33.45
C ALA A 2 26.04 4.61 33.03
N THR A 3 25.52 5.83 33.03
CA THR A 3 24.19 6.15 32.53
C THR A 3 24.19 5.86 31.03
N ARG A 4 23.52 4.79 30.63
CA ARG A 4 23.26 4.49 29.21
C ARG A 4 22.34 5.57 28.69
N VAL A 5 22.87 6.55 27.98
CA VAL A 5 22.07 7.48 27.19
C VAL A 5 21.37 6.63 26.14
N GLN A 6 20.12 6.32 26.37
CA GLN A 6 19.25 5.67 25.41
C GLN A 6 19.02 6.69 24.30
N LYS A 7 19.76 6.53 23.20
CA LYS A 7 19.58 7.34 22.00
C LYS A 7 18.26 6.88 21.40
N ASP A 8 17.23 7.63 21.67
CA ASP A 8 15.89 7.37 21.14
C ASP A 8 15.92 7.69 19.65
N VAL A 9 16.15 6.67 18.85
CA VAL A 9 16.20 6.81 17.39
C VAL A 9 14.76 6.76 16.90
N ARG A 10 14.16 7.92 16.72
CA ARG A 10 12.85 8.05 16.07
C ARG A 10 12.99 7.80 14.58
N TYR A 11 12.73 6.56 14.16
CA TYR A 11 12.77 6.17 12.74
C TYR A 11 11.53 6.58 11.95
N LEU A 12 10.45 6.96 12.59
CA LEU A 12 9.10 7.02 12.02
C LEU A 12 8.48 8.42 12.02
N ASN A 13 9.21 9.48 12.07
CA ASN A 13 8.61 10.82 11.95
C ASN A 13 9.67 11.85 11.59
N LYS A 14 10.22 11.70 10.40
CA LYS A 14 11.17 12.67 9.89
C LYS A 14 10.49 13.45 8.77
N ASP A 15 10.14 14.67 9.08
CA ASP A 15 9.69 15.66 8.12
C ASP A 15 10.88 16.32 7.41
N PHE A 16 10.60 17.14 6.41
CA PHE A 16 11.59 17.90 5.65
C PHE A 16 12.56 18.67 6.55
N GLY A 17 12.04 19.34 7.60
CA GLY A 17 12.86 20.14 8.53
C GLY A 17 13.88 19.28 9.30
N ALA A 18 13.45 18.12 9.80
CA ALA A 18 14.32 17.19 10.51
C ALA A 18 15.41 16.59 9.61
N PHE A 19 15.09 16.28 8.36
CA PHE A 19 16.08 15.83 7.37
C PHE A 19 17.09 16.93 7.04
N ARG A 20 16.63 18.16 6.83
CA ARG A 20 17.49 19.31 6.55
C ARG A 20 18.48 19.56 7.69
N GLU A 21 18.00 19.63 8.93
CA GLU A 21 18.86 19.81 10.10
C GLU A 21 19.86 18.66 10.25
N GLY A 22 19.43 17.41 10.09
CA GLY A 22 20.29 16.25 10.16
C GLY A 22 21.39 16.26 9.09
N LEU A 23 21.10 16.68 7.87
CA LEU A 23 22.09 16.80 6.79
C LEU A 23 23.07 17.92 7.04
N ILE A 24 22.62 19.05 7.59
CA ILE A 24 23.50 20.17 7.97
C ILE A 24 24.45 19.72 9.11
N GLU A 25 23.94 19.04 10.13
CA GLU A 25 24.75 18.52 11.23
C GLU A 25 25.76 17.49 10.72
N PHE A 26 25.34 16.61 9.83
CA PHE A 26 26.21 15.64 9.19
C PHE A 26 27.33 16.34 8.40
N ALA A 27 27.01 17.35 7.58
CA ALA A 27 27.99 18.09 6.80
C ALA A 27 28.99 18.82 7.71
N LYS A 28 28.55 19.44 8.79
CA LYS A 28 29.42 20.10 9.78
C LYS A 28 30.34 19.12 10.51
N THR A 29 29.87 17.90 10.76
CA THR A 29 30.63 16.88 11.50
C THR A 29 31.69 16.21 10.63
N TYR A 30 31.32 15.84 9.41
CA TYR A 30 32.20 15.04 8.54
C TYR A 30 33.00 15.85 7.52
N TYR A 31 32.54 17.05 7.18
CA TYR A 31 33.15 17.92 6.14
C TYR A 31 33.43 19.34 6.64
N PRO A 32 33.97 19.55 7.87
CA PRO A 32 34.11 20.87 8.46
C PRO A 32 35.07 21.79 7.67
N ASN A 33 36.03 21.19 6.98
CA ASN A 33 37.05 21.95 6.20
C ASN A 33 36.72 22.06 4.71
N THR A 34 35.75 21.28 4.22
CA THR A 34 35.42 21.18 2.81
C THR A 34 34.22 22.04 2.45
N TYR A 35 33.24 22.08 3.37
CA TYR A 35 32.00 22.81 3.15
C TYR A 35 31.58 23.55 4.42
N ASN A 36 31.62 24.87 4.35
CA ASN A 36 31.24 25.78 5.45
C ASN A 36 30.19 26.81 5.06
N ASP A 37 29.71 26.77 3.83
CA ASP A 37 28.71 27.71 3.34
C ASP A 37 27.30 27.18 3.49
N PHE A 38 26.70 27.46 4.64
CA PHE A 38 25.30 27.08 4.96
C PHE A 38 24.33 28.25 4.74
N ASN A 39 24.67 29.16 3.84
CA ASN A 39 23.78 30.24 3.45
C ASN A 39 22.66 29.68 2.55
N GLU A 40 21.41 30.12 2.77
CA GLU A 40 20.24 29.68 1.98
C GLU A 40 20.38 29.95 0.48
N ALA A 41 21.19 30.93 0.09
CA ALA A 41 21.47 31.24 -1.32
C ALA A 41 22.58 30.38 -1.93
N SER A 42 23.24 29.51 -1.16
CA SER A 42 24.35 28.73 -1.68
C SER A 42 23.87 27.49 -2.45
N PRO A 43 24.60 27.12 -3.55
CA PRO A 43 24.26 25.90 -4.30
C PRO A 43 24.30 24.61 -3.44
N GLY A 44 25.18 24.56 -2.45
CA GLY A 44 25.27 23.41 -1.55
C GLY A 44 24.05 23.27 -0.65
N MET A 45 23.51 24.41 -0.18
CA MET A 45 22.25 24.38 0.57
C MET A 45 21.08 23.89 -0.28
N MET A 46 21.04 24.28 -1.56
CA MET A 46 20.03 23.78 -2.49
C MET A 46 20.08 22.25 -2.62
N PHE A 47 21.28 21.65 -2.69
CA PHE A 47 21.42 20.18 -2.72
C PHE A 47 20.98 19.54 -1.41
N ILE A 48 21.27 20.13 -0.26
CA ILE A 48 20.81 19.65 1.04
C ILE A 48 19.28 19.68 1.10
N GLU A 49 18.65 20.74 0.61
CA GLU A 49 17.19 20.86 0.59
C GLU A 49 16.54 19.88 -0.39
N MET A 50 17.12 19.68 -1.56
CA MET A 50 16.67 18.65 -2.50
C MET A 50 16.75 17.24 -1.89
N ALA A 51 17.86 16.91 -1.22
CA ALA A 51 18.04 15.64 -0.54
C ALA A 51 17.05 15.47 0.63
N SER A 52 16.79 16.54 1.37
CA SER A 52 15.80 16.55 2.46
C SER A 52 14.38 16.31 1.96
N TYR A 53 14.02 16.90 0.82
CA TYR A 53 12.74 16.67 0.16
C TYR A 53 12.58 15.21 -0.28
N VAL A 54 13.60 14.63 -0.89
CA VAL A 54 13.60 13.21 -1.26
C VAL A 54 13.46 12.33 -0.02
N GLY A 55 14.16 12.67 1.07
CA GLY A 55 14.05 11.96 2.33
C GLY A 55 12.63 12.00 2.91
N ASP A 56 11.98 13.16 2.88
CA ASP A 56 10.59 13.32 3.34
C ASP A 56 9.61 12.47 2.52
N VAL A 57 9.71 12.53 1.19
CA VAL A 57 8.89 11.71 0.28
C VAL A 57 9.10 10.22 0.51
N LEU A 58 10.34 9.77 0.68
CA LEU A 58 10.64 8.37 0.98
C LEU A 58 10.08 7.94 2.34
N SER A 59 10.17 8.81 3.36
CA SER A 59 9.59 8.55 4.68
C SER A 59 8.06 8.36 4.58
N TYR A 60 7.39 9.20 3.82
CA TYR A 60 5.96 9.07 3.56
C TYR A 60 5.60 7.73 2.89
N TYR A 61 6.38 7.33 1.87
CA TYR A 61 6.15 6.03 1.22
C TYR A 61 6.36 4.85 2.16
N VAL A 62 7.40 4.90 3.00
CA VAL A 62 7.65 3.85 4.00
C VAL A 62 6.50 3.75 4.99
N ASP A 63 6.01 4.88 5.50
CA ASP A 63 4.89 4.90 6.43
C ASP A 63 3.60 4.38 5.78
N THR A 64 3.36 4.74 4.53
CA THR A 64 2.20 4.24 3.77
C THR A 64 2.28 2.73 3.56
N GLN A 65 3.44 2.21 3.14
CA GLN A 65 3.65 0.78 2.98
C GLN A 65 3.51 0.02 4.31
N PHE A 66 3.99 0.61 5.40
CA PHE A 66 3.83 0.01 6.72
C PHE A 66 2.36 -0.06 7.16
N LYS A 67 1.58 0.98 6.90
CA LYS A 67 0.13 0.96 7.14
C LYS A 67 -0.59 -0.10 6.30
N GLU A 68 -0.20 -0.23 5.03
CA GLU A 68 -0.76 -1.25 4.13
C GLU A 68 -0.47 -2.69 4.59
N MET A 69 0.59 -2.93 5.38
CA MET A 69 0.87 -4.24 5.96
C MET A 69 -0.11 -4.65 7.08
N LEU A 70 -0.85 -3.70 7.62
CA LEU A 70 -1.82 -3.95 8.68
C LEU A 70 -3.24 -3.96 8.11
N LEU A 71 -3.93 -5.09 8.20
CA LEU A 71 -5.29 -5.27 7.65
C LEU A 71 -6.28 -4.18 8.10
N SER A 72 -6.11 -3.63 9.32
CA SER A 72 -6.97 -2.58 9.87
C SER A 72 -6.75 -1.21 9.22
N TYR A 73 -5.60 -0.99 8.59
CA TYR A 73 -5.19 0.29 8.01
C TYR A 73 -4.96 0.21 6.50
N ALA A 74 -5.06 -1.00 5.92
CA ALA A 74 -4.91 -1.21 4.49
C ALA A 74 -6.06 -0.55 3.73
N GLU A 75 -5.74 0.33 2.81
CA GLU A 75 -6.70 1.06 1.98
C GLU A 75 -6.75 0.48 0.56
N GLU A 76 -5.65 -0.13 0.11
CA GLU A 76 -5.57 -0.67 -1.23
C GLU A 76 -6.34 -2.00 -1.34
N LYS A 77 -7.34 -2.02 -2.23
CA LYS A 77 -8.21 -3.19 -2.45
C LYS A 77 -7.42 -4.47 -2.77
N LYS A 78 -6.35 -4.35 -3.54
CA LYS A 78 -5.49 -5.49 -3.90
C LYS A 78 -4.82 -6.08 -2.67
N THR A 79 -4.22 -5.23 -1.84
CA THR A 79 -3.54 -5.62 -0.60
C THR A 79 -4.50 -6.30 0.37
N ILE A 80 -5.72 -5.77 0.51
CA ILE A 80 -6.76 -6.36 1.36
C ILE A 80 -7.12 -7.78 0.88
N TYR A 81 -7.28 -7.98 -0.44
CA TYR A 81 -7.58 -9.32 -0.99
C TYR A 81 -6.42 -10.30 -0.80
N GLU A 82 -5.18 -9.86 -1.01
CA GLU A 82 -3.99 -10.70 -0.82
C GLU A 82 -3.84 -11.11 0.64
N MET A 83 -4.00 -10.19 1.57
CA MET A 83 -4.00 -10.49 3.01
C MET A 83 -5.13 -11.44 3.39
N ALA A 84 -6.34 -11.19 2.91
CA ALA A 84 -7.47 -12.06 3.18
C ALA A 84 -7.22 -13.50 2.70
N GLN A 85 -6.55 -13.68 1.56
CA GLN A 85 -6.14 -15.00 1.07
C GLN A 85 -5.11 -15.67 1.97
N VAL A 86 -4.14 -14.91 2.50
CA VAL A 86 -3.15 -15.43 3.46
C VAL A 86 -3.83 -15.95 4.72
N TYR A 87 -4.88 -15.27 5.18
CA TYR A 87 -5.70 -15.72 6.33
C TYR A 87 -6.72 -16.81 5.97
N GLY A 88 -6.70 -17.33 4.74
CA GLY A 88 -7.56 -18.42 4.29
C GLY A 88 -8.93 -18.01 3.76
N TYR A 89 -9.20 -16.72 3.65
CA TYR A 89 -10.43 -16.23 3.04
C TYR A 89 -10.34 -16.30 1.51
N LYS A 90 -11.29 -17.00 0.89
CA LYS A 90 -11.41 -17.04 -0.58
C LYS A 90 -12.49 -16.05 -1.02
N PRO A 91 -12.10 -14.91 -1.62
CA PRO A 91 -13.06 -13.93 -2.11
C PRO A 91 -13.96 -14.57 -3.17
N ARG A 92 -15.27 -14.42 -3.01
CA ARG A 92 -16.23 -14.90 -3.99
C ARG A 92 -16.39 -13.86 -5.08
N LEU A 93 -16.11 -14.27 -6.30
CA LEU A 93 -16.41 -13.46 -7.46
C LEU A 93 -17.92 -13.39 -7.70
N THR A 94 -18.38 -12.31 -8.29
CA THR A 94 -19.76 -12.19 -8.77
C THR A 94 -20.04 -13.33 -9.75
N ARG A 95 -21.05 -14.13 -9.44
CA ARG A 95 -21.52 -15.18 -10.33
C ARG A 95 -22.87 -14.77 -10.92
N PRO A 96 -23.12 -15.06 -12.18
CA PRO A 96 -24.45 -14.88 -12.74
C PRO A 96 -25.44 -15.78 -11.98
N SER A 97 -26.68 -15.31 -11.85
CA SER A 97 -27.75 -16.12 -11.31
C SER A 97 -28.05 -17.29 -12.27
N SER A 98 -28.24 -18.48 -11.72
CA SER A 98 -28.69 -19.64 -12.47
C SER A 98 -30.00 -20.15 -11.88
N ALA A 99 -30.92 -20.49 -12.73
CA ALA A 99 -32.17 -21.11 -12.33
C ALA A 99 -32.41 -22.39 -13.17
N ASN A 100 -32.89 -23.43 -12.52
CA ASN A 100 -33.37 -24.59 -13.23
C ASN A 100 -34.83 -24.34 -13.59
N VAL A 101 -35.14 -24.46 -14.89
CA VAL A 101 -36.49 -24.25 -15.42
C VAL A 101 -36.97 -25.54 -16.02
N ASP A 102 -38.09 -26.06 -15.52
CA ASP A 102 -38.77 -27.18 -16.12
C ASP A 102 -39.75 -26.67 -17.19
N VAL A 103 -39.54 -27.10 -18.44
CA VAL A 103 -40.40 -26.72 -19.55
C VAL A 103 -41.34 -27.84 -19.86
N PHE A 104 -42.64 -27.55 -19.68
CA PHE A 104 -43.73 -28.50 -20.00
C PHE A 104 -44.43 -28.06 -21.28
N GLN A 105 -44.57 -28.97 -22.22
CA GLN A 105 -45.37 -28.76 -23.41
C GLN A 105 -46.50 -29.78 -23.46
N THR A 106 -47.73 -29.30 -23.49
CA THR A 106 -48.89 -30.14 -23.71
C THR A 106 -49.11 -30.33 -25.19
N VAL A 107 -48.92 -31.53 -25.70
CA VAL A 107 -49.17 -31.86 -27.08
C VAL A 107 -50.54 -32.53 -27.20
N PRO A 108 -51.47 -32.00 -27.98
CA PRO A 108 -52.80 -32.66 -28.17
C PRO A 108 -52.63 -34.01 -28.83
N ALA A 109 -53.32 -35.02 -28.30
CA ALA A 109 -53.29 -36.34 -28.85
C ALA A 109 -53.97 -36.35 -30.24
N ILE A 110 -53.20 -36.69 -31.25
CA ILE A 110 -53.71 -36.96 -32.59
C ILE A 110 -54.24 -38.40 -32.59
N GLY A 111 -55.52 -38.57 -32.52
CA GLY A 111 -56.32 -39.77 -32.72
C GLY A 111 -55.66 -41.07 -32.39
N SER A 112 -56.24 -41.82 -31.44
CA SER A 112 -55.96 -43.20 -31.16
C SER A 112 -54.51 -43.57 -30.79
N GLY A 113 -54.10 -43.19 -29.58
CA GLY A 113 -53.17 -44.02 -28.79
C GLY A 113 -51.68 -44.02 -29.13
N ILE A 114 -51.19 -43.13 -29.95
CA ILE A 114 -49.74 -43.02 -30.20
C ILE A 114 -49.14 -41.87 -29.40
N ALA A 115 -48.48 -42.23 -28.33
CA ALA A 115 -47.68 -41.25 -27.60
C ALA A 115 -46.48 -40.80 -28.41
N VAL A 116 -46.40 -39.49 -28.75
CA VAL A 116 -45.23 -38.91 -29.39
C VAL A 116 -44.18 -38.74 -28.32
N LYS A 117 -43.06 -39.45 -28.44
CA LYS A 117 -41.93 -39.30 -27.56
C LYS A 117 -41.27 -37.94 -27.82
N PRO A 118 -41.03 -37.10 -26.80
CA PRO A 118 -40.27 -35.88 -26.98
C PRO A 118 -38.81 -36.24 -27.32
N TYR A 119 -38.23 -35.47 -28.21
CA TYR A 119 -36.82 -35.57 -28.57
C TYR A 119 -35.94 -35.06 -27.44
#